data_637a8ce27f4328c3a48d629acee06443
#
_entry.id   637a8ce27f4328c3a48d629acee06443
#
_cell.length_a   1.000
_cell.length_b   1.000
_cell.length_c   1.000
_cell.angle_alpha   90.00
_cell.angle_beta   90.00
_cell.angle_gamma   90.00
#
_symmetry.space_group_name_H-M   'P 1'
#
loop_
_entity.id
_entity.type
_entity.pdbx_description
1 polymer ?
#
loop_
_entity_poly.entity_id
_entity_poly.type
_entity_poly.pdbx_seq_one_letter_code
_entity_poly.pdbx_strand_id
1 'polypeptide(L)'
;MVEFLTSLGLSSYAAKISVLLFDGTVETFYMVLLATAISIIVGVPLGVILLVTSKGYFWYSPVFYSVLGSIVNALRSIPFIILMVAIIPITKFFVGTSIGTTAAIVPLTISTIPFLGRLVETSLRTVSYGLIEAAQSMGASPFRIIRKVLLPEALPELIQNFTLTVIVIIG
;
A
#
# COMPACT_ATOMS: atom_id res chain seq x y z
N MET A 1 28.19 -20.41 -0.41
CA MET A 1 27.62 -20.23 0.97
C MET A 1 27.49 -21.59 1.70
N VAL A 2 26.87 -22.61 1.10
CA VAL A 2 26.72 -23.94 1.76
C VAL A 2 28.07 -24.54 2.16
N GLU A 3 29.09 -24.55 1.27
CA GLU A 3 30.45 -25.07 1.55
C GLU A 3 31.13 -24.33 2.70
N PHE A 4 30.97 -23.02 2.78
CA PHE A 4 31.47 -22.20 3.89
C PHE A 4 30.83 -22.58 5.24
N LEU A 5 29.51 -22.78 5.26
CA LEU A 5 28.80 -23.19 6.47
C LEU A 5 29.16 -24.61 6.93
N THR A 6 29.40 -25.53 5.98
CA THR A 6 29.86 -26.88 6.32
C THR A 6 31.32 -26.88 6.85
N SER A 7 32.16 -25.98 6.38
CA SER A 7 33.51 -25.81 6.93
C SER A 7 33.54 -25.28 8.36
N LEU A 8 32.47 -24.61 8.79
CA LEU A 8 32.26 -24.16 10.17
C LEU A 8 31.64 -25.22 11.11
N GLY A 9 31.51 -26.48 10.64
CA GLY A 9 31.03 -27.60 11.45
C GLY A 9 29.53 -27.85 11.42
N LEU A 10 28.77 -27.13 10.58
CA LEU A 10 27.37 -27.41 10.37
C LEU A 10 27.15 -28.65 9.51
N SER A 11 26.16 -29.47 9.84
CA SER A 11 25.77 -30.57 8.94
C SER A 11 25.35 -30.02 7.57
N SER A 12 25.59 -30.79 6.51
CA SER A 12 25.21 -30.37 5.14
C SER A 12 23.72 -30.04 5.00
N TYR A 13 22.87 -30.67 5.81
CA TYR A 13 21.43 -30.39 5.90
C TYR A 13 21.16 -29.04 6.54
N ALA A 14 21.77 -28.76 7.69
CA ALA A 14 21.61 -27.47 8.39
C ALA A 14 22.15 -26.31 7.53
N ALA A 15 23.27 -26.50 6.85
CA ALA A 15 23.81 -25.49 5.96
C ALA A 15 22.89 -25.17 4.76
N LYS A 16 22.26 -26.19 4.17
CA LYS A 16 21.26 -25.98 3.10
C LYS A 16 20.03 -25.22 3.60
N ILE A 17 19.49 -25.60 4.77
CA ILE A 17 18.34 -24.91 5.36
C ILE A 17 18.66 -23.45 5.66
N SER A 18 19.83 -23.16 6.23
CA SER A 18 20.25 -21.79 6.54
C SER A 18 20.31 -20.91 5.30
N VAL A 19 20.81 -21.44 4.19
CA VAL A 19 20.84 -20.72 2.90
C VAL A 19 19.44 -20.49 2.36
N LEU A 20 18.57 -21.50 2.38
CA LEU A 20 17.18 -21.35 1.92
C LEU A 20 16.39 -20.32 2.75
N LEU A 21 16.60 -20.32 4.08
CA LEU A 21 15.97 -19.34 4.96
C LEU A 21 16.48 -17.93 4.68
N PHE A 22 17.78 -17.77 4.47
CA PHE A 22 18.36 -16.48 4.14
C PHE A 22 17.84 -15.96 2.80
N ASP A 23 17.87 -16.77 1.76
CA ASP A 23 17.38 -16.40 0.42
C ASP A 23 15.88 -16.07 0.47
N GLY A 24 15.05 -16.89 1.13
CA GLY A 24 13.63 -16.64 1.30
C GLY A 24 13.35 -15.36 2.09
N THR A 25 14.18 -15.03 3.09
CA THR A 25 14.06 -13.78 3.84
C THR A 25 14.35 -12.58 2.94
N VAL A 26 15.44 -12.63 2.17
CA VAL A 26 15.81 -11.55 1.23
C VAL A 26 14.71 -11.35 0.17
N GLU A 27 14.19 -12.44 -0.39
CA GLU A 27 13.09 -12.39 -1.35
C GLU A 27 11.82 -11.77 -0.74
N THR A 28 11.49 -12.13 0.50
CA THR A 28 10.34 -11.55 1.22
C THR A 28 10.51 -10.05 1.41
N PHE A 29 11.68 -9.59 1.90
CA PHE A 29 11.95 -8.16 2.03
C PHE A 29 11.86 -7.42 0.69
N TYR A 30 12.40 -8.00 -0.37
CA TYR A 30 12.31 -7.43 -1.70
C TYR A 30 10.86 -7.24 -2.15
N MET A 31 10.02 -8.29 -2.03
CA MET A 31 8.60 -8.22 -2.37
C MET A 31 7.85 -7.17 -1.55
N VAL A 32 8.03 -7.19 -0.22
CA VAL A 32 7.34 -6.30 0.71
C VAL A 32 7.71 -4.85 0.45
N LEU A 33 9.00 -4.54 0.32
CA LEU A 33 9.46 -3.17 0.09
C LEU A 33 8.93 -2.61 -1.24
N LEU A 34 9.02 -3.38 -2.33
CA LEU A 34 8.52 -2.91 -3.63
C LEU A 34 7.01 -2.79 -3.65
N ALA A 35 6.28 -3.80 -3.16
CA ALA A 35 4.82 -3.74 -3.11
C ALA A 35 4.34 -2.56 -2.25
N THR A 36 4.96 -2.32 -1.09
CA THR A 36 4.63 -1.19 -0.21
C THR A 36 4.94 0.15 -0.88
N ALA A 37 6.13 0.30 -1.49
CA ALA A 37 6.52 1.55 -2.14
C ALA A 37 5.55 1.93 -3.27
N ILE A 38 5.22 0.98 -4.15
CA ILE A 38 4.26 1.21 -5.23
C ILE A 38 2.88 1.51 -4.66
N SER A 39 2.46 0.78 -3.61
CA SER A 39 1.17 1.00 -2.97
C SER A 39 1.05 2.37 -2.31
N ILE A 40 2.13 2.92 -1.74
CA ILE A 40 2.17 4.28 -1.19
C ILE A 40 2.03 5.30 -2.32
N ILE A 41 2.79 5.15 -3.40
CA ILE A 41 2.76 6.08 -4.55
C ILE A 41 1.36 6.18 -5.16
N VAL A 42 0.61 5.10 -5.21
CA VAL A 42 -0.75 5.06 -5.81
C VAL A 42 -1.83 5.24 -4.75
N GLY A 43 -1.69 4.62 -3.59
CA GLY A 43 -2.68 4.61 -2.51
C GLY A 43 -2.83 5.97 -1.82
N VAL A 44 -1.74 6.74 -1.66
CA VAL A 44 -1.83 8.09 -1.06
C VAL A 44 -2.66 9.03 -1.95
N PRO A 45 -2.39 9.19 -3.25
CA PRO A 45 -3.27 9.95 -4.13
C PRO A 45 -4.72 9.44 -4.14
N LEU A 46 -4.93 8.12 -4.13
CA LEU A 46 -6.26 7.51 -4.07
C LEU A 46 -7.02 7.94 -2.80
N GLY A 47 -6.37 7.89 -1.64
CA GLY A 47 -6.96 8.32 -0.37
C GLY A 47 -7.27 9.81 -0.33
N VAL A 48 -6.38 10.65 -0.88
CA VAL A 48 -6.62 12.10 -1.03
C VAL A 48 -7.84 12.34 -1.93
N ILE A 49 -7.95 11.66 -3.08
CA ILE A 49 -9.08 11.80 -4.01
C ILE A 49 -10.39 11.39 -3.32
N LEU A 50 -10.40 10.29 -2.59
CA LEU A 50 -11.56 9.86 -1.81
C LEU A 50 -11.98 10.94 -0.80
N LEU A 51 -11.04 11.51 -0.05
CA LEU A 51 -11.34 12.56 0.90
C LEU A 51 -11.93 13.81 0.23
N VAL A 52 -11.21 14.36 -0.76
CA VAL A 52 -11.61 15.67 -1.34
C VAL A 52 -12.91 15.61 -2.13
N THR A 53 -13.32 14.43 -2.58
CA THR A 53 -14.60 14.20 -3.26
C THR A 53 -15.72 13.83 -2.29
N SER A 54 -15.43 13.59 -1.01
CA SER A 54 -16.43 13.28 0.01
C SER A 54 -17.16 14.53 0.49
N LYS A 55 -18.30 14.32 1.16
CA LYS A 55 -19.15 15.40 1.67
C LYS A 55 -18.37 16.31 2.64
N GLY A 56 -18.44 17.61 2.40
CA GLY A 56 -17.80 18.65 3.23
C GLY A 56 -16.40 19.05 2.75
N TYR A 57 -15.89 18.50 1.65
CA TYR A 57 -14.57 18.86 1.09
C TYR A 57 -14.69 19.58 -0.25
N PHE A 58 -13.53 20.03 -0.79
CA PHE A 58 -13.39 20.99 -1.88
C PHE A 58 -14.06 20.60 -3.20
N TRP A 59 -14.00 19.30 -3.57
CA TRP A 59 -14.49 18.80 -4.85
C TRP A 59 -15.61 17.79 -4.63
N TYR A 60 -16.54 18.14 -3.74
CA TYR A 60 -17.65 17.26 -3.42
C TYR A 60 -18.39 16.75 -4.65
N SER A 61 -18.36 15.45 -4.86
CA SER A 61 -19.07 14.75 -5.91
C SER A 61 -19.63 13.42 -5.37
N PRO A 62 -20.91 13.37 -5.00
CA PRO A 62 -21.48 12.21 -4.34
C PRO A 62 -21.45 10.96 -5.24
N VAL A 63 -21.68 11.12 -6.54
CA VAL A 63 -21.63 10.02 -7.50
C VAL A 63 -20.23 9.49 -7.64
N PHE A 64 -19.24 10.35 -7.87
CA PHE A 64 -17.85 9.96 -8.02
C PHE A 64 -17.30 9.28 -6.76
N TYR A 65 -17.55 9.88 -5.58
CA TYR A 65 -17.15 9.30 -4.30
C TYR A 65 -17.79 7.92 -4.06
N SER A 66 -19.10 7.78 -4.37
CA SER A 66 -19.81 6.52 -4.21
C SER A 66 -19.25 5.43 -5.14
N VAL A 67 -19.07 5.74 -6.42
CA VAL A 67 -18.54 4.78 -7.41
C VAL A 67 -17.11 4.37 -7.04
N LEU A 68 -16.20 5.33 -6.84
CA LEU A 68 -14.82 5.06 -6.49
C LEU A 68 -14.72 4.30 -5.15
N GLY A 69 -15.48 4.74 -4.16
CA GLY A 69 -15.57 4.09 -2.85
C GLY A 69 -16.08 2.65 -2.93
N SER A 70 -17.07 2.38 -3.80
CA SER A 70 -17.60 1.04 -4.03
C SER A 70 -16.55 0.12 -4.69
N ILE A 71 -15.82 0.62 -5.69
CA ILE A 71 -14.72 -0.12 -6.34
C ILE A 71 -13.64 -0.48 -5.30
N VAL A 72 -13.20 0.51 -4.52
CA VAL A 72 -12.20 0.31 -3.46
C VAL A 72 -12.68 -0.72 -2.43
N ASN A 73 -13.93 -0.64 -1.99
CA ASN A 73 -14.50 -1.59 -1.04
C ASN A 73 -14.64 -2.99 -1.64
N ALA A 74 -15.08 -3.11 -2.90
CA ALA A 74 -15.18 -4.39 -3.59
C ALA A 74 -13.82 -5.09 -3.68
N LEU A 75 -12.76 -4.37 -4.11
CA LEU A 75 -11.41 -4.93 -4.19
C LEU A 75 -10.89 -5.40 -2.82
N ARG A 76 -11.21 -4.69 -1.73
CA ARG A 76 -10.83 -5.08 -0.36
C ARG A 76 -11.63 -6.28 0.17
N SER A 77 -12.81 -6.52 -0.36
CA SER A 77 -13.65 -7.64 0.05
C SER A 77 -13.26 -8.97 -0.61
N ILE A 78 -12.43 -8.93 -1.65
CA ILE A 78 -11.98 -10.14 -2.34
C ILE A 78 -10.86 -10.79 -1.51
N PRO A 79 -10.99 -12.08 -1.13
CA PRO A 79 -9.89 -12.81 -0.50
C PRO A 79 -8.63 -12.78 -1.39
N PHE A 80 -7.46 -12.52 -0.79
CA PHE A 80 -6.21 -12.36 -1.52
C PHE A 80 -5.91 -13.50 -2.50
N ILE A 81 -6.17 -14.76 -2.07
CA ILE A 81 -5.95 -15.95 -2.92
C ILE A 81 -6.79 -15.89 -4.20
N ILE A 82 -8.05 -15.47 -4.09
CA ILE A 82 -8.96 -15.34 -5.25
C ILE A 82 -8.47 -14.22 -6.17
N LEU A 83 -8.08 -13.07 -5.59
CA LEU A 83 -7.53 -11.96 -6.36
C LEU A 83 -6.26 -12.38 -7.10
N MET A 84 -5.35 -13.06 -6.42
CA MET A 84 -4.09 -13.54 -7.00
C MET A 84 -4.34 -14.42 -8.24
N VAL A 85 -5.29 -15.35 -8.16
CA VAL A 85 -5.64 -16.22 -9.30
C VAL A 85 -6.31 -15.42 -10.42
N ALA A 86 -7.23 -14.52 -10.08
CA ALA A 86 -7.97 -13.71 -11.07
C ALA A 86 -7.05 -12.79 -11.89
N ILE A 87 -5.96 -12.30 -11.29
CA ILE A 87 -5.04 -11.37 -11.97
C ILE A 87 -3.81 -12.03 -12.61
N ILE A 88 -3.75 -13.36 -12.68
CA ILE A 88 -2.68 -14.09 -13.41
C ILE A 88 -2.45 -13.53 -14.82
N PRO A 89 -3.49 -13.25 -15.65
CA PRO A 89 -3.26 -12.66 -16.97
C PRO A 89 -2.56 -11.30 -16.91
N ILE A 90 -2.95 -10.46 -15.95
CA ILE A 90 -2.36 -9.14 -15.73
C ILE A 90 -0.90 -9.28 -15.28
N THR A 91 -0.63 -10.19 -14.33
CA THR A 91 0.73 -10.48 -13.85
C THR A 91 1.63 -10.93 -15.00
N LYS A 92 1.16 -11.86 -15.85
CA LYS A 92 1.90 -12.29 -17.03
C LYS A 92 2.17 -11.17 -18.02
N PHE A 93 1.23 -10.26 -18.20
CA PHE A 93 1.40 -9.11 -19.07
C PHE A 93 2.53 -8.17 -18.61
N PHE A 94 2.61 -7.89 -17.31
CA PHE A 94 3.63 -6.97 -16.77
C PHE A 94 5.01 -7.62 -16.53
N VAL A 95 5.03 -8.88 -16.11
CA VAL A 95 6.25 -9.55 -15.63
C VAL A 95 6.73 -10.66 -16.60
N GLY A 96 5.87 -11.09 -17.53
CA GLY A 96 6.15 -12.20 -18.45
C GLY A 96 5.94 -13.59 -17.85
N THR A 97 5.83 -13.70 -16.53
CA THR A 97 5.57 -14.95 -15.79
C THR A 97 4.51 -14.75 -14.71
N SER A 98 3.88 -15.82 -14.25
CA SER A 98 2.96 -15.81 -13.12
C SER A 98 3.54 -16.48 -11.86
N ILE A 99 4.79 -16.94 -11.93
CA ILE A 99 5.46 -17.68 -10.85
C ILE A 99 6.76 -16.98 -10.51
N GLY A 100 7.08 -16.94 -9.22
CA GLY A 100 8.32 -16.36 -8.70
C GLY A 100 8.09 -15.04 -7.94
N THR A 101 9.13 -14.60 -7.28
CA THR A 101 9.17 -13.46 -6.36
C THR A 101 8.70 -12.17 -7.01
N THR A 102 9.20 -11.86 -8.21
CA THR A 102 8.80 -10.64 -8.95
C THR A 102 7.34 -10.69 -9.40
N ALA A 103 6.83 -11.87 -9.79
CA ALA A 103 5.43 -12.04 -10.16
C ALA A 103 4.50 -11.80 -8.97
N ALA A 104 4.89 -12.18 -7.77
CA ALA A 104 4.10 -12.00 -6.55
C ALA A 104 3.91 -10.52 -6.16
N ILE A 105 4.79 -9.62 -6.59
CA ILE A 105 4.67 -8.18 -6.32
C ILE A 105 3.39 -7.59 -6.93
N VAL A 106 2.96 -8.06 -8.10
CA VAL A 106 1.77 -7.53 -8.80
C VAL A 106 0.49 -7.74 -7.98
N PRO A 107 0.12 -8.98 -7.57
CA PRO A 107 -1.06 -9.19 -6.74
C PRO A 107 -0.97 -8.51 -5.36
N LEU A 108 0.20 -8.51 -4.73
CA LEU A 108 0.41 -7.82 -3.47
C LEU A 108 0.12 -6.32 -3.60
N THR A 109 0.64 -5.68 -4.63
CA THR A 109 0.42 -4.25 -4.89
C THR A 109 -1.05 -3.95 -5.18
N ILE A 110 -1.70 -4.73 -6.08
CA ILE A 110 -3.11 -4.50 -6.45
C ILE A 110 -4.04 -4.68 -5.27
N SER A 111 -3.78 -5.61 -4.36
CA SER A 111 -4.58 -5.79 -3.14
C SER A 111 -4.33 -4.69 -2.12
N THR A 112 -3.10 -4.21 -2.02
CA THR A 112 -2.69 -3.24 -1.00
C THR A 112 -3.12 -1.82 -1.32
N ILE A 113 -3.15 -1.41 -2.60
CA ILE A 113 -3.54 -0.05 -3.02
C ILE A 113 -4.91 0.37 -2.46
N PRO A 114 -6.02 -0.38 -2.65
CA PRO A 114 -7.32 0.00 -2.12
C PRO A 114 -7.36 -0.02 -0.59
N PHE A 115 -6.64 -0.93 0.05
CA PHE A 115 -6.51 -0.97 1.50
C PHE A 115 -5.83 0.29 2.03
N LEU A 116 -4.66 0.63 1.49
CA LEU A 116 -3.91 1.83 1.88
C LEU A 116 -4.67 3.11 1.55
N GLY A 117 -5.34 3.18 0.40
CA GLY A 117 -6.16 4.33 0.02
C GLY A 117 -7.24 4.66 1.05
N ARG A 118 -7.90 3.64 1.61
CA ARG A 118 -8.87 3.84 2.70
C ARG A 118 -8.23 4.25 4.02
N LEU A 119 -7.09 3.68 4.37
CA LEU A 119 -6.35 4.11 5.56
C LEU A 119 -5.93 5.58 5.45
N VAL A 120 -5.41 5.99 4.30
CA VAL A 120 -5.05 7.39 4.04
C VAL A 120 -6.26 8.31 4.11
N GLU A 121 -7.39 7.95 3.50
CA GLU A 121 -8.63 8.73 3.63
C GLU A 121 -9.03 8.91 5.10
N THR A 122 -8.96 7.84 5.90
CA THR A 122 -9.30 7.87 7.33
C THR A 122 -8.34 8.77 8.10
N SER A 123 -7.03 8.64 7.88
CA SER A 123 -6.03 9.50 8.52
C SER A 123 -6.23 10.99 8.19
N LEU A 124 -6.52 11.30 6.94
CA LEU A 124 -6.76 12.69 6.53
C LEU A 124 -8.06 13.26 7.13
N ARG A 125 -9.03 12.41 7.49
CA ARG A 125 -10.28 12.84 8.17
C ARG A 125 -10.08 13.24 9.62
N THR A 126 -8.98 12.82 10.27
CA THR A 126 -8.68 13.20 11.66
C THR A 126 -8.21 14.64 11.77
N VAL A 127 -7.76 15.24 10.67
CA VAL A 127 -7.35 16.65 10.63
C VAL A 127 -8.54 17.55 10.93
N SER A 128 -8.37 18.46 11.89
CA SER A 128 -9.42 19.37 12.31
C SER A 128 -9.93 20.21 11.12
N TYR A 129 -11.25 20.22 10.93
CA TYR A 129 -11.88 21.00 9.88
C TYR A 129 -11.62 22.50 10.04
N GLY A 130 -11.46 23.00 11.27
CA GLY A 130 -11.11 24.39 11.56
C GLY A 130 -9.77 24.82 10.93
N LEU A 131 -8.79 23.92 10.83
CA LEU A 131 -7.52 24.22 10.13
C LEU A 131 -7.76 24.42 8.62
N ILE A 132 -8.67 23.62 8.06
CA ILE A 132 -9.05 23.71 6.64
C ILE A 132 -9.75 25.04 6.38
N GLU A 133 -10.73 25.41 7.22
CA GLU A 133 -11.47 26.69 7.13
C GLU A 133 -10.54 27.90 7.30
N ALA A 134 -9.64 27.85 8.28
CA ALA A 134 -8.66 28.90 8.49
C ALA A 134 -7.76 29.10 7.24
N ALA A 135 -7.28 28.00 6.66
CA ALA A 135 -6.47 28.07 5.44
C ALA A 135 -7.27 28.60 4.23
N GLN A 136 -8.56 28.22 4.11
CA GLN A 136 -9.44 28.76 3.07
C GLN A 136 -9.70 30.25 3.26
N SER A 137 -9.93 30.72 4.48
CA SER A 137 -10.15 32.12 4.81
C SER A 137 -8.92 32.98 4.49
N MET A 138 -7.70 32.40 4.54
CA MET A 138 -6.46 33.03 4.10
C MET A 138 -6.23 32.95 2.57
N GLY A 139 -7.18 32.45 1.79
CA GLY A 139 -7.11 32.36 0.34
C GLY A 139 -6.23 31.21 -0.18
N ALA A 140 -5.97 30.20 0.62
CA ALA A 140 -5.21 29.04 0.14
C ALA A 140 -6.00 28.20 -0.87
N SER A 141 -5.38 27.84 -1.99
CA SER A 141 -6.00 26.94 -2.98
C SER A 141 -6.16 25.52 -2.41
N PRO A 142 -7.12 24.70 -2.90
CA PRO A 142 -7.32 23.34 -2.47
C PRO A 142 -6.03 22.50 -2.50
N PHE A 143 -5.25 22.58 -3.56
CA PHE A 143 -3.98 21.89 -3.68
C PHE A 143 -2.95 22.32 -2.60
N ARG A 144 -2.91 23.60 -2.27
CA ARG A 144 -2.06 24.12 -1.20
C ARG A 144 -2.50 23.60 0.16
N ILE A 145 -3.80 23.51 0.41
CA ILE A 145 -4.36 22.96 1.65
C ILE A 145 -4.01 21.46 1.77
N ILE A 146 -4.18 20.68 0.72
CA ILE A 146 -3.81 19.26 0.71
C ILE A 146 -2.33 19.10 1.09
N ARG A 147 -1.44 19.84 0.41
CA ARG A 147 0.01 19.66 0.55
C ARG A 147 0.59 20.27 1.82
N LYS A 148 0.05 21.40 2.29
CA LYS A 148 0.63 22.18 3.39
C LYS A 148 -0.11 22.07 4.72
N VAL A 149 -1.35 21.54 4.71
CA VAL A 149 -2.18 21.38 5.90
C VAL A 149 -2.53 19.90 6.09
N LEU A 150 -3.29 19.30 5.16
CA LEU A 150 -3.82 17.95 5.35
C LEU A 150 -2.72 16.88 5.47
N LEU A 151 -1.80 16.81 4.52
CA LEU A 151 -0.75 15.78 4.53
C LEU A 151 0.24 15.95 5.70
N PRO A 152 0.75 17.16 6.01
CA PRO A 152 1.64 17.31 7.15
C PRO A 152 0.98 17.07 8.50
N GLU A 153 -0.26 17.52 8.68
CA GLU A 153 -1.00 17.34 9.94
C GLU A 153 -1.36 15.87 10.19
N ALA A 154 -1.73 15.13 9.13
CA ALA A 154 -2.02 13.70 9.22
C ALA A 154 -0.76 12.82 9.23
N LEU A 155 0.44 13.37 9.10
CA LEU A 155 1.68 12.61 8.91
C LEU A 155 1.92 11.55 9.99
N PRO A 156 1.71 11.81 11.30
CA PRO A 156 1.92 10.80 12.34
C PRO A 156 1.03 9.58 12.13
N GLU A 157 -0.24 9.78 11.79
CA GLU A 157 -1.20 8.69 11.54
C GLU A 157 -0.92 7.98 10.21
N LEU A 158 -0.48 8.72 9.18
CA LEU A 158 -0.04 8.14 7.92
C LEU A 158 1.16 7.20 8.13
N ILE A 159 2.16 7.58 8.92
CA ILE A 159 3.31 6.72 9.25
C ILE A 159 2.86 5.45 9.95
N GLN A 160 1.95 5.58 10.93
CA GLN A 160 1.37 4.41 11.62
C GLN A 160 0.67 3.47 10.63
N ASN A 161 -0.12 4.00 9.71
CA ASN A 161 -0.83 3.22 8.71
C ASN A 161 0.10 2.61 7.66
N PHE A 162 1.21 3.27 7.31
CA PHE A 162 2.24 2.67 6.45
C PHE A 162 2.92 1.50 7.14
N THR A 163 3.25 1.62 8.43
CA THR A 163 3.80 0.54 9.24
C THR A 163 2.82 -0.64 9.31
N LEU A 164 1.54 -0.37 9.57
CA LEU A 164 0.49 -1.39 9.57
C LEU A 164 0.40 -2.09 8.21
N THR A 165 0.51 -1.34 7.12
CA THR A 165 0.48 -1.89 5.76
C THR A 165 1.64 -2.85 5.52
N VAL A 166 2.86 -2.50 5.95
CA VAL A 166 4.02 -3.41 5.86
C VAL A 166 3.77 -4.70 6.62
N ILE A 167 3.25 -4.60 7.86
CA ILE A 167 2.93 -5.78 8.68
C ILE A 167 1.90 -6.67 7.98
N VAL A 168 0.85 -6.09 7.41
CA VAL A 168 -0.20 -6.84 6.69
C VAL A 168 0.32 -7.52 5.41
N ILE A 169 1.31 -6.93 4.73
CA ILE A 169 1.90 -7.55 3.53
C ILE A 169 2.83 -8.72 3.90
N ILE A 170 3.50 -8.65 5.06
CA ILE A 170 4.37 -9.74 5.52
C ILE A 170 3.55 -10.97 5.93
N GLY A 171 2.33 -10.82 6.45
CA GLY A 171 1.39 -11.89 6.82
C GLY A 171 1.21 -12.05 8.30
#